data_3843bb4f732a530a93efaba1b42a5255
#
_entry.id   3843bb4f732a530a93efaba1b42a5255
#
_cell.length_a   1.000
_cell.length_b   1.000
_cell.length_c   1.000
_cell.angle_alpha   90.00
_cell.angle_beta   90.00
_cell.angle_gamma   90.00
#
_symmetry.space_group_name_H-M   'P 1'
#
loop_
_entity.id
_entity.type
_entity.pdbx_description
1 polymer ?
#
loop_
_entity_poly.entity_id
_entity_poly.type
_entity_poly.pdbx_seq_one_letter_code
_entity_poly.pdbx_strand_id
1 'polypeptide(L)'
;MSKEFDMGLQALYAGNLDKAKELLSKAIENDPLNAEAYFQRGKVHRQLGNNMAAMNDFYKTIDIDPSHNQAKISLEMVKQIMAFRNPDLYNS
;
A
#
# COMPACT_ATOMS: atom_id res chain seq x y z
N MET A 1 5.49 11.96 -13.31
CA MET A 1 5.33 11.60 -11.90
C MET A 1 6.20 12.44 -11.04
N SER A 2 5.91 12.54 -9.76
CA SER A 2 6.71 13.39 -8.88
C SER A 2 8.07 12.77 -8.60
N LYS A 3 9.01 13.63 -8.22
CA LYS A 3 10.35 13.22 -7.83
C LYS A 3 10.30 12.29 -6.62
N GLU A 4 9.44 12.61 -5.65
CA GLU A 4 9.30 11.83 -4.42
C GLU A 4 8.75 10.43 -4.73
N PHE A 5 7.83 10.32 -5.68
CA PHE A 5 7.30 9.02 -6.10
C PHE A 5 8.43 8.16 -6.70
N ASP A 6 9.19 8.72 -7.62
CA ASP A 6 10.28 7.98 -8.28
C ASP A 6 11.35 7.56 -7.28
N MET A 7 11.72 8.44 -6.36
CA MET A 7 12.68 8.14 -5.31
C MET A 7 12.13 7.08 -4.35
N GLY A 8 10.83 7.13 -4.08
CA GLY A 8 10.16 6.13 -3.25
C GLY A 8 10.22 4.74 -3.85
N LEU A 9 10.01 4.64 -5.17
CA LEU A 9 10.13 3.36 -5.88
C LEU A 9 11.57 2.84 -5.82
N GLN A 10 12.55 3.71 -6.02
CA GLN A 10 13.95 3.32 -5.93
C GLN A 10 14.29 2.79 -4.55
N ALA A 11 13.81 3.45 -3.50
CA ALA A 11 14.02 3.00 -2.12
C ALA A 11 13.36 1.64 -1.88
N LEU A 12 12.17 1.43 -2.42
CA LEU A 12 11.46 0.16 -2.29
C LEU A 12 12.26 -0.97 -2.96
N TYR A 13 12.73 -0.76 -4.18
CA TYR A 13 13.49 -1.77 -4.89
C TYR A 13 14.85 -2.05 -4.23
N ALA A 14 15.39 -1.07 -3.54
CA ALA A 14 16.63 -1.24 -2.78
C ALA A 14 16.40 -1.92 -1.41
N GLY A 15 15.15 -2.17 -1.05
CA GLY A 15 14.84 -2.77 0.24
C GLY A 15 14.85 -1.80 1.41
N ASN A 16 14.96 -0.49 1.14
CA ASN A 16 14.95 0.54 2.18
C ASN A 16 13.50 0.93 2.45
N LEU A 17 12.80 0.13 3.25
CA LEU A 17 11.36 0.22 3.42
C LEU A 17 10.93 1.49 4.15
N ASP A 18 11.65 1.89 5.18
CA ASP A 18 11.30 3.11 5.93
C ASP A 18 11.45 4.35 5.05
N LYS A 19 12.50 4.41 4.26
CA LYS A 19 12.71 5.53 3.33
C LYS A 19 11.66 5.53 2.23
N ALA A 20 11.30 4.36 1.71
CA ALA A 20 10.26 4.23 0.72
C ALA A 20 8.93 4.75 1.26
N LYS A 21 8.57 4.35 2.48
CA LYS A 21 7.34 4.81 3.13
C LYS A 21 7.31 6.34 3.25
N GLU A 22 8.41 6.92 3.71
CA GLU A 22 8.53 8.37 3.88
C GLU A 22 8.33 9.11 2.54
N LEU A 23 9.04 8.65 1.50
CA LEU A 23 8.99 9.30 0.19
C LEU A 23 7.63 9.13 -0.49
N LEU A 24 7.04 7.93 -0.39
CA LEU A 24 5.72 7.70 -0.97
C LEU A 24 4.65 8.50 -0.23
N SER A 25 4.79 8.68 1.08
CA SER A 25 3.88 9.53 1.85
C SER A 25 3.96 10.99 1.38
N LYS A 26 5.16 11.47 1.10
CA LYS A 26 5.32 12.82 0.54
C LYS A 26 4.72 12.95 -0.85
N ALA A 27 4.87 11.92 -1.67
CA ALA A 27 4.23 11.89 -2.99
C ALA A 27 2.71 11.99 -2.88
N ILE A 28 2.12 11.31 -1.90
CA ILE A 28 0.68 11.37 -1.64
C ILE A 28 0.26 12.75 -1.15
N GLU A 29 1.04 13.38 -0.29
CA GLU A 29 0.76 14.75 0.15
C GLU A 29 0.73 15.72 -1.04
N ASN A 30 1.64 15.55 -1.99
CA ASN A 30 1.74 16.41 -3.17
C ASN A 30 0.64 16.09 -4.19
N ASP A 31 0.19 14.85 -4.28
CA ASP A 31 -0.87 14.43 -5.21
C ASP A 31 -1.74 13.36 -4.55
N PRO A 32 -2.77 13.78 -3.79
CA PRO A 32 -3.64 12.83 -3.08
C PRO A 32 -4.46 11.91 -3.98
N LEU A 33 -4.46 12.13 -5.30
CA LEU A 33 -5.19 11.29 -6.25
C LEU A 33 -4.26 10.36 -7.02
N ASN A 34 -3.00 10.24 -6.62
CA ASN A 34 -2.07 9.31 -7.23
C ASN A 34 -2.32 7.90 -6.67
N ALA A 35 -3.18 7.15 -7.36
CA ALA A 35 -3.55 5.78 -6.94
C ALA A 35 -2.32 4.88 -6.80
N GLU A 36 -1.37 5.00 -7.72
CA GLU A 36 -0.17 4.17 -7.71
C GLU A 36 0.69 4.41 -6.48
N ALA A 37 0.76 5.66 -5.99
CA ALA A 37 1.52 5.96 -4.78
C ALA A 37 0.92 5.26 -3.55
N TYR A 38 -0.40 5.22 -3.44
CA TYR A 38 -1.06 4.46 -2.38
C TYR A 38 -0.77 2.96 -2.52
N PHE A 39 -0.85 2.44 -3.74
CA PHE A 39 -0.59 1.01 -3.97
C PHE A 39 0.83 0.64 -3.55
N GLN A 40 1.82 1.41 -3.97
CA GLN A 40 3.21 1.15 -3.64
C GLN A 40 3.46 1.27 -2.13
N ARG A 41 2.86 2.28 -1.48
CA ARG A 41 2.98 2.42 -0.03
C ARG A 41 2.31 1.25 0.69
N GLY A 42 1.20 0.76 0.17
CA GLY A 42 0.54 -0.44 0.70
C GLY A 42 1.47 -1.65 0.67
N LYS A 43 2.20 -1.82 -0.43
CA LYS A 43 3.18 -2.89 -0.54
C LYS A 43 4.30 -2.73 0.50
N VAL A 44 4.75 -1.51 0.73
CA VAL A 44 5.76 -1.23 1.75
C VAL A 44 5.22 -1.60 3.14
N HIS A 45 4.01 -1.16 3.46
CA HIS A 45 3.39 -1.50 4.75
C HIS A 45 3.30 -3.01 4.96
N ARG A 46 2.91 -3.74 3.90
CA ARG A 46 2.81 -5.20 3.98
C ARG A 46 4.17 -5.83 4.29
N GLN A 47 5.22 -5.36 3.62
CA GLN A 47 6.57 -5.88 3.85
C GLN A 47 7.08 -5.53 5.26
N LEU A 48 6.62 -4.42 5.83
CA LEU A 48 6.93 -4.04 7.20
C LEU A 48 6.08 -4.79 8.24
N GLY A 49 5.14 -5.60 7.79
CA GLY A 49 4.26 -6.34 8.67
C GLY A 49 3.06 -5.56 9.18
N ASN A 50 2.83 -4.36 8.65
CA ASN A 50 1.70 -3.52 9.05
C ASN A 50 0.53 -3.76 8.11
N ASN A 51 -0.19 -4.85 8.34
CA ASN A 51 -1.26 -5.29 7.44
C ASN A 51 -2.45 -4.34 7.43
N MET A 52 -2.79 -3.72 8.56
CA MET A 52 -3.92 -2.77 8.59
C MET A 52 -3.63 -1.54 7.72
N ALA A 53 -2.43 -0.98 7.83
CA ALA A 53 -2.05 0.17 7.01
C ALA A 53 -1.99 -0.21 5.53
N ALA A 54 -1.48 -1.42 5.23
CA ALA A 54 -1.45 -1.92 3.86
C ALA A 54 -2.86 -2.01 3.29
N MET A 55 -3.78 -2.59 4.04
CA MET A 55 -5.17 -2.74 3.61
C MET A 55 -5.81 -1.38 3.34
N ASN A 56 -5.59 -0.41 4.22
CA ASN A 56 -6.13 0.94 4.04
C ASN A 56 -5.61 1.57 2.74
N ASP A 57 -4.33 1.40 2.43
CA ASP A 57 -3.74 1.94 1.21
C ASP A 57 -4.28 1.24 -0.04
N PHE A 58 -4.49 -0.08 0.02
CA PHE A 58 -5.07 -0.80 -1.11
C PHE A 58 -6.53 -0.39 -1.36
N TYR A 59 -7.31 -0.20 -0.30
CA TYR A 59 -8.67 0.34 -0.43
C TYR A 59 -8.64 1.72 -1.09
N LYS A 60 -7.73 2.58 -0.67
CA LYS A 60 -7.62 3.93 -1.25
C LYS A 60 -7.24 3.87 -2.72
N THR A 61 -6.34 2.96 -3.08
CA THR A 61 -5.97 2.73 -4.48
C THR A 61 -7.20 2.40 -5.33
N ILE A 62 -8.01 1.46 -4.86
CA ILE A 62 -9.22 1.00 -5.58
C ILE A 62 -10.28 2.09 -5.61
N ASP A 63 -10.37 2.88 -4.55
CA ASP A 63 -11.31 4.00 -4.47
C ASP A 63 -11.01 5.04 -5.54
N ILE A 64 -9.73 5.34 -5.77
CA ILE A 64 -9.30 6.30 -6.79
C ILE A 64 -9.35 5.66 -8.18
N ASP A 65 -8.88 4.42 -8.31
CA ASP A 65 -8.81 3.68 -9.58
C ASP A 65 -9.47 2.31 -9.42
N PRO A 66 -10.79 2.20 -9.69
CA PRO A 66 -11.47 0.91 -9.54
C PRO A 66 -10.99 -0.19 -10.49
N SER A 67 -10.19 0.15 -11.50
CA SER A 67 -9.65 -0.83 -12.43
C SER A 67 -8.28 -1.36 -12.04
N HIS A 68 -7.76 -0.95 -10.87
CA HIS A 68 -6.44 -1.36 -10.42
C HIS A 68 -6.47 -2.80 -9.89
N ASN A 69 -6.26 -3.75 -10.79
CA ASN A 69 -6.41 -5.18 -10.47
C ASN A 69 -5.36 -5.66 -9.46
N GLN A 70 -4.14 -5.17 -9.55
CA GLN A 70 -3.07 -5.57 -8.62
C GLN A 70 -3.43 -5.19 -7.19
N ALA A 71 -4.04 -4.01 -6.98
CA ALA A 71 -4.48 -3.59 -5.65
C ALA A 71 -5.58 -4.50 -5.12
N LYS A 72 -6.53 -4.90 -6.00
CA LYS A 72 -7.60 -5.82 -5.60
C LYS A 72 -7.04 -7.17 -5.15
N ILE A 73 -6.09 -7.71 -5.91
CA ILE A 73 -5.44 -8.99 -5.58
C ILE A 73 -4.68 -8.85 -4.26
N SER A 74 -3.91 -7.78 -4.11
CA SER A 74 -3.12 -7.54 -2.90
C SER A 74 -4.01 -7.38 -1.68
N LEU A 75 -5.14 -6.69 -1.84
CA LEU A 75 -6.12 -6.51 -0.76
C LEU A 75 -6.66 -7.87 -0.29
N GLU A 76 -7.05 -8.72 -1.23
CA GLU A 76 -7.56 -10.05 -0.88
C GLU A 76 -6.51 -10.89 -0.16
N MET A 77 -5.25 -10.81 -0.59
CA MET A 77 -4.17 -11.52 0.06
C MET A 77 -3.98 -11.06 1.51
N VAL A 78 -4.00 -9.75 1.74
CA VAL A 78 -3.87 -9.20 3.09
C VAL A 78 -5.05 -9.60 3.97
N LYS A 79 -6.27 -9.56 3.42
CA LYS A 79 -7.47 -9.99 4.15
C LYS A 79 -7.35 -11.45 4.58
N GLN A 80 -6.86 -12.32 3.71
CA GLN A 80 -6.69 -13.73 4.02
C GLN A 80 -5.64 -13.94 5.11
N ILE A 81 -4.53 -13.20 5.05
CA ILE A 81 -3.49 -13.28 6.08
C ILE A 81 -4.06 -12.87 7.44
N MET A 82 -4.80 -11.76 7.46
CA MET A 82 -5.38 -11.25 8.71
C MET A 82 -6.46 -12.17 9.25
N ALA A 83 -7.30 -12.74 8.39
CA ALA A 83 -8.33 -13.68 8.80
C ALA A 83 -7.71 -14.96 9.37
N PHE A 84 -6.61 -15.43 8.79
CA PHE A 84 -5.90 -16.59 9.29
C PHE A 84 -5.32 -16.37 10.69
N ARG A 85 -4.78 -15.16 10.94
CA ARG A 85 -4.18 -14.81 12.23
C ARG A 85 -5.23 -14.46 13.28
N ASN A 86 -6.34 -13.83 12.87
CA ASN A 86 -7.39 -13.35 13.75
C ASN A 86 -8.75 -13.67 13.15
N PRO A 87 -9.14 -14.97 13.15
CA PRO A 87 -10.38 -15.37 12.50
C PRO A 87 -11.61 -14.67 13.06
N ASP A 88 -11.64 -14.34 14.35
CA ASP A 88 -12.77 -13.66 14.97
C ASP A 88 -12.98 -12.25 14.42
N LEU A 89 -11.92 -11.61 13.95
CA LEU A 89 -12.00 -10.26 13.37
C LEU A 89 -12.82 -10.24 12.09
N TYR A 90 -12.79 -11.32 11.31
CA TYR A 90 -13.44 -11.38 10.00
C TYR A 90 -14.62 -12.34 9.94
N ASN A 91 -14.79 -13.18 10.94
CA ASN A 91 -15.83 -14.21 10.95
C ASN A 91 -16.87 -13.99 12.06
N SER A 92 -16.86 -12.80 12.65
CA SER A 92 -17.78 -12.44 13.70
C SER A 92 -19.19 -12.14 13.16
#